data_0d7b04271c937c9398280903f178c385
#
_entry.id   0d7b04271c937c9398280903f178c385
#
_cell.length_a   1.000
_cell.length_b   1.000
_cell.length_c   1.000
_cell.angle_alpha   90.00
_cell.angle_beta   90.00
_cell.angle_gamma   90.00
#
_symmetry.space_group_name_H-M   'P 1'
#
loop_
_entity.id
_entity.type
_entity.pdbx_description
1 polymer ?
#
loop_
_entity_poly.entity_id
_entity_poly.type
_entity_poly.pdbx_seq_one_letter_code
_entity_poly.pdbx_strand_id
1 'polypeptide(L)'
;MPAVAAEAQPLEVLGVPGEINLDYAATAPCARAAADAVAELLPWYASVHRGAGALSRRCTLAYERARQTVGDFFGARTDDHVIFTRNTTDALNLLARALPAGTTVVTFAGEHHANLLPWPRGSVRLPVPADPGEAVRALDAALAELRRAAQPGLPVLVAVTGASNVTGERWPVAELARVARRYGARIALDAAQLAPHAPVDLLALDVDYLAVSGHKLYAPFGAGALIGRADWLDAAQPYLAGGGATARVGAGTHEITWAVGPARHEGGTPNLLGAVALAAVCDALAGTDRTALHEREQRLLARLRDGIAALPHVVELRTFGPEAPRVGIVSFAVAGWDSAEVAAELARRHAIGVRDGLFCAHPLAQRLLTEAATRSGRRDLPPTALRASIGLGSTEQHVDRLLSALATFA
;
A
#
# COMPACT_ATOMS: atom_id res chain seq x y z
N MET A 1 -39.98 11.48 4.66
CA MET A 1 -39.55 10.57 5.77
C MET A 1 -38.07 10.74 5.96
N PRO A 2 -37.57 11.05 7.14
CA PRO A 2 -36.11 11.11 7.34
C PRO A 2 -35.52 9.74 7.19
N ALA A 3 -34.44 9.62 6.39
CA ALA A 3 -33.68 8.40 6.27
C ALA A 3 -33.15 8.01 7.65
N VAL A 4 -33.52 6.83 8.12
CA VAL A 4 -32.91 6.21 9.30
C VAL A 4 -31.45 6.04 8.97
N ALA A 5 -30.57 6.72 9.70
CA ALA A 5 -29.15 6.50 9.61
C ALA A 5 -28.91 5.00 9.91
N ALA A 6 -28.44 4.27 8.94
CA ALA A 6 -28.05 2.88 9.15
C ALA A 6 -26.95 2.90 10.22
N GLU A 7 -27.16 2.19 11.32
CA GLU A 7 -26.12 1.98 12.32
C GLU A 7 -24.90 1.41 11.61
N ALA A 8 -23.75 2.09 11.73
CA ALA A 8 -22.50 1.66 11.13
C ALA A 8 -22.15 0.28 11.67
N GLN A 9 -22.29 -0.75 10.84
CA GLN A 9 -21.89 -2.09 11.23
C GLN A 9 -20.38 -2.12 11.45
N PRO A 10 -19.90 -2.78 12.52
CA PRO A 10 -18.47 -2.92 12.74
C PRO A 10 -17.83 -3.63 11.53
N LEU A 11 -16.65 -3.17 11.10
CA LEU A 11 -15.94 -3.75 9.97
C LEU A 11 -15.45 -5.16 10.33
N GLU A 12 -16.29 -6.14 10.07
CA GLU A 12 -16.01 -7.55 10.28
C GLU A 12 -15.11 -8.09 9.17
N VAL A 13 -14.13 -8.91 9.53
CA VAL A 13 -13.28 -9.65 8.58
C VAL A 13 -13.58 -11.14 8.67
N LEU A 14 -13.56 -11.81 7.53
CA LEU A 14 -13.77 -13.25 7.44
C LEU A 14 -12.51 -13.98 7.88
N GLY A 15 -12.68 -15.12 8.56
CA GLY A 15 -11.57 -15.92 9.03
C GLY A 15 -11.99 -17.36 9.27
N VAL A 16 -11.01 -18.24 9.48
CA VAL A 16 -11.22 -19.64 9.80
C VAL A 16 -11.05 -19.82 11.31
N PRO A 17 -12.03 -20.36 12.02
CA PRO A 17 -11.91 -20.61 13.46
C PRO A 17 -10.70 -21.47 13.79
N GLY A 18 -9.92 -21.04 14.80
CA GLY A 18 -8.72 -21.76 15.25
C GLY A 18 -7.42 -21.33 14.57
N GLU A 19 -7.48 -20.76 13.37
CA GLU A 19 -6.33 -20.20 12.66
C GLU A 19 -6.03 -18.76 13.12
N ILE A 20 -4.77 -18.46 13.37
CA ILE A 20 -4.30 -17.12 13.73
C ILE A 20 -3.51 -16.55 12.56
N ASN A 21 -4.09 -15.56 11.87
CA ASN A 21 -3.40 -14.83 10.84
C ASN A 21 -2.70 -13.59 11.43
N LEU A 22 -1.38 -13.56 11.36
CA LEU A 22 -0.54 -12.41 11.69
C LEU A 22 0.32 -11.99 10.48
N ASP A 23 -0.20 -12.19 9.26
CA ASP A 23 0.45 -11.77 8.00
C ASP A 23 -0.38 -10.75 7.20
N TYR A 24 -1.06 -9.83 7.89
CA TYR A 24 -1.90 -8.77 7.29
C TYR A 24 -1.13 -7.87 6.33
N ALA A 25 0.15 -7.63 6.58
CA ALA A 25 0.99 -6.82 5.70
C ALA A 25 1.31 -7.47 4.35
N ALA A 26 1.16 -8.79 4.22
CA ALA A 26 1.22 -9.47 2.93
C ALA A 26 -0.13 -9.35 2.21
N THR A 27 -1.21 -9.78 2.86
CA THR A 27 -2.60 -9.64 2.39
C THR A 27 -3.55 -9.72 3.58
N ALA A 28 -4.53 -8.81 3.63
CA ALA A 28 -5.54 -8.83 4.67
C ALA A 28 -6.65 -9.84 4.36
N PRO A 29 -7.29 -10.44 5.38
CA PRO A 29 -8.53 -11.20 5.19
C PRO A 29 -9.62 -10.35 4.54
N CYS A 30 -10.58 -11.01 3.89
CA CYS A 30 -11.69 -10.33 3.25
C CYS A 30 -12.60 -9.66 4.29
N ALA A 31 -12.90 -8.38 4.13
CA ALA A 31 -13.98 -7.75 4.88
C ALA A 31 -15.33 -8.32 4.44
N ARG A 32 -16.27 -8.53 5.39
CA ARG A 32 -17.62 -8.98 5.08
C ARG A 32 -18.30 -8.02 4.09
N ALA A 33 -18.15 -6.72 4.27
CA ALA A 33 -18.70 -5.71 3.36
C ALA A 33 -18.23 -5.92 1.90
N ALA A 34 -16.96 -6.30 1.68
CA ALA A 34 -16.46 -6.61 0.33
C ALA A 34 -17.08 -7.88 -0.25
N ALA A 35 -17.19 -8.94 0.56
CA ALA A 35 -17.78 -10.21 0.15
C ALA A 35 -19.27 -10.04 -0.20
N ASP A 36 -20.01 -9.34 0.64
CA ASP A 36 -21.45 -9.11 0.48
C ASP A 36 -21.74 -8.25 -0.76
N ALA A 37 -20.99 -7.17 -0.99
CA ALA A 37 -21.12 -6.33 -2.18
C ALA A 37 -20.85 -7.10 -3.48
N VAL A 38 -19.86 -8.00 -3.48
CA VAL A 38 -19.60 -8.88 -4.62
C VAL A 38 -20.75 -9.88 -4.81
N ALA A 39 -21.20 -10.54 -3.74
CA ALA A 39 -22.29 -11.51 -3.80
C ALA A 39 -23.59 -10.87 -4.32
N GLU A 40 -23.93 -9.66 -3.88
CA GLU A 40 -25.09 -8.90 -4.34
C GLU A 40 -25.01 -8.55 -5.83
N LEU A 41 -23.82 -8.23 -6.34
CA LEU A 41 -23.63 -7.83 -7.74
C LEU A 41 -23.59 -9.02 -8.70
N LEU A 42 -23.12 -10.19 -8.27
CA LEU A 42 -22.91 -11.36 -9.12
C LEU A 42 -24.11 -11.75 -9.99
N PRO A 43 -25.39 -11.79 -9.50
CA PRO A 43 -26.54 -12.13 -10.34
C PRO A 43 -26.82 -11.12 -11.48
N TRP A 44 -26.27 -9.91 -11.37
CA TRP A 44 -26.44 -8.81 -12.32
C TRP A 44 -25.22 -8.62 -13.23
N TYR A 45 -24.20 -9.45 -13.07
CA TYR A 45 -22.93 -9.28 -13.78
C TYR A 45 -23.10 -9.30 -15.30
N ALA A 46 -22.58 -8.25 -15.94
CA ALA A 46 -22.60 -8.08 -17.38
C ALA A 46 -21.44 -7.15 -17.80
N SER A 47 -21.40 -6.78 -19.08
CA SER A 47 -20.37 -5.87 -19.62
C SER A 47 -20.41 -4.49 -18.96
N VAL A 48 -19.24 -3.86 -18.85
CA VAL A 48 -19.05 -2.50 -18.37
C VAL A 48 -18.77 -1.59 -19.57
N HIS A 49 -19.37 -0.41 -19.64
CA HIS A 49 -19.23 0.65 -20.65
C HIS A 49 -19.68 0.31 -22.08
N ARG A 50 -20.02 -0.94 -22.43
CA ARG A 50 -20.19 -1.36 -23.82
C ARG A 50 -21.49 -2.06 -24.12
N GLY A 51 -22.54 -1.76 -23.40
CA GLY A 51 -23.84 -2.38 -23.62
C GLY A 51 -25.00 -1.44 -23.33
N ALA A 52 -26.03 -1.49 -24.20
CA ALA A 52 -27.27 -0.72 -24.00
C ALA A 52 -28.27 -1.43 -23.08
N GLY A 53 -28.05 -2.73 -22.77
CA GLY A 53 -28.93 -3.52 -21.93
C GLY A 53 -28.95 -3.09 -20.46
N ALA A 54 -30.04 -3.38 -19.75
CA ALA A 54 -30.20 -2.98 -18.34
C ALA A 54 -29.10 -3.50 -17.42
N LEU A 55 -28.64 -4.73 -17.63
CA LEU A 55 -27.55 -5.34 -16.84
C LEU A 55 -26.24 -4.59 -17.07
N SER A 56 -25.88 -4.30 -18.33
CA SER A 56 -24.65 -3.57 -18.65
C SER A 56 -24.67 -2.15 -18.07
N ARG A 57 -25.82 -1.45 -18.16
CA ARG A 57 -25.96 -0.13 -17.52
C ARG A 57 -25.81 -0.21 -16.00
N ARG A 58 -26.39 -1.23 -15.34
CA ARG A 58 -26.22 -1.43 -13.90
C ARG A 58 -24.75 -1.66 -13.54
N CYS A 59 -24.04 -2.51 -14.27
CA CYS A 59 -22.62 -2.79 -14.04
C CYS A 59 -21.75 -1.56 -14.29
N THR A 60 -22.02 -0.78 -15.32
CA THR A 60 -21.32 0.49 -15.59
C THR A 60 -21.53 1.48 -14.46
N LEU A 61 -22.76 1.65 -14.00
CA LEU A 61 -23.07 2.55 -12.88
C LEU A 61 -22.39 2.07 -11.57
N ALA A 62 -22.36 0.78 -11.30
CA ALA A 62 -21.67 0.23 -10.13
C ALA A 62 -20.15 0.49 -10.19
N TYR A 63 -19.55 0.33 -11.36
CA TYR A 63 -18.13 0.58 -11.58
C TYR A 63 -17.75 2.06 -11.40
N GLU A 64 -18.53 2.97 -11.98
CA GLU A 64 -18.25 4.42 -11.87
C GLU A 64 -18.57 4.95 -10.46
N ARG A 65 -19.59 4.41 -9.78
CA ARG A 65 -19.81 4.71 -8.35
C ARG A 65 -18.64 4.23 -7.49
N ALA A 66 -18.14 3.03 -7.75
CA ALA A 66 -16.96 2.53 -7.06
C ALA A 66 -15.75 3.45 -7.25
N ARG A 67 -15.55 3.99 -8.47
CA ARG A 67 -14.51 4.99 -8.76
C ARG A 67 -14.68 6.25 -7.90
N GLN A 68 -15.90 6.77 -7.86
CA GLN A 68 -16.22 7.95 -7.05
C GLN A 68 -15.95 7.70 -5.56
N THR A 69 -16.49 6.59 -5.01
CA THR A 69 -16.30 6.22 -3.60
C THR A 69 -14.82 6.09 -3.23
N VAL A 70 -14.02 5.44 -4.08
CA VAL A 70 -12.58 5.30 -3.84
C VAL A 70 -11.88 6.67 -3.90
N GLY A 71 -12.25 7.52 -4.85
CA GLY A 71 -11.73 8.88 -4.96
C GLY A 71 -12.04 9.71 -3.71
N ASP A 72 -13.29 9.72 -3.29
CA ASP A 72 -13.76 10.46 -2.11
C ASP A 72 -13.07 9.97 -0.83
N PHE A 73 -12.92 8.66 -0.66
CA PHE A 73 -12.27 8.08 0.51
C PHE A 73 -10.79 8.48 0.65
N PHE A 74 -10.09 8.66 -0.47
CA PHE A 74 -8.68 9.06 -0.47
C PHE A 74 -8.47 10.57 -0.68
N GLY A 75 -9.51 11.38 -0.65
CA GLY A 75 -9.43 12.85 -0.79
C GLY A 75 -8.92 13.28 -2.17
N ALA A 76 -9.38 12.61 -3.24
CA ALA A 76 -9.06 13.00 -4.60
C ALA A 76 -9.63 14.37 -4.93
N ARG A 77 -8.89 15.19 -5.70
CA ARG A 77 -9.37 16.46 -6.23
C ARG A 77 -10.39 16.20 -7.34
N THR A 78 -11.20 17.18 -7.65
CA THR A 78 -12.25 17.08 -8.69
C THR A 78 -11.67 16.84 -10.10
N ASP A 79 -10.42 17.21 -10.32
CA ASP A 79 -9.67 17.04 -11.57
C ASP A 79 -8.64 15.90 -11.53
N ASP A 80 -8.59 15.14 -10.44
CA ASP A 80 -7.76 13.94 -10.35
C ASP A 80 -8.41 12.75 -11.07
N HIS A 81 -7.59 11.84 -11.58
CA HIS A 81 -8.03 10.54 -12.07
C HIS A 81 -7.92 9.47 -10.98
N VAL A 82 -8.94 8.63 -10.90
CA VAL A 82 -8.91 7.36 -10.17
C VAL A 82 -8.86 6.25 -11.22
N ILE A 83 -7.74 5.56 -11.35
CA ILE A 83 -7.54 4.49 -12.33
C ILE A 83 -7.45 3.17 -11.58
N PHE A 84 -8.36 2.24 -11.87
CA PHE A 84 -8.29 0.92 -11.28
C PHE A 84 -7.15 0.11 -11.88
N THR A 85 -6.39 -0.50 -11.01
CA THR A 85 -5.23 -1.35 -11.32
C THR A 85 -5.38 -2.68 -10.59
N ARG A 86 -4.48 -3.64 -10.80
CA ARG A 86 -4.51 -4.90 -10.05
C ARG A 86 -4.07 -4.72 -8.59
N ASN A 87 -3.13 -3.83 -8.33
CA ASN A 87 -2.54 -3.56 -7.02
C ASN A 87 -1.59 -2.35 -7.11
N THR A 88 -0.94 -1.98 -6.00
CA THR A 88 0.06 -0.90 -5.94
C THR A 88 1.23 -1.09 -6.91
N THR A 89 1.73 -2.31 -7.11
CA THR A 89 2.80 -2.57 -8.08
C THR A 89 2.39 -2.17 -9.50
N ASP A 90 1.16 -2.51 -9.89
CA ASP A 90 0.59 -2.15 -11.19
C ASP A 90 0.38 -0.64 -11.29
N ALA A 91 -0.14 0.00 -10.24
CA ALA A 91 -0.35 1.45 -10.16
C ALA A 91 0.96 2.24 -10.33
N LEU A 92 2.03 1.84 -9.65
CA LEU A 92 3.33 2.51 -9.75
C LEU A 92 4.02 2.25 -11.11
N ASN A 93 3.84 1.08 -11.72
CA ASN A 93 4.29 0.81 -13.08
C ASN A 93 3.52 1.64 -14.12
N LEU A 94 2.20 1.82 -13.94
CA LEU A 94 1.41 2.73 -14.76
C LEU A 94 1.95 4.15 -14.66
N LEU A 95 2.15 4.66 -13.44
CA LEU A 95 2.69 6.00 -13.22
C LEU A 95 4.08 6.16 -13.86
N ALA A 96 4.97 5.16 -13.70
CA ALA A 96 6.30 5.18 -14.29
C ALA A 96 6.26 5.28 -15.83
N ARG A 97 5.28 4.67 -16.49
CA ARG A 97 5.05 4.78 -17.95
C ARG A 97 4.40 6.09 -18.35
N ALA A 98 3.68 6.75 -17.45
CA ALA A 98 3.02 8.03 -17.71
C ALA A 98 3.92 9.24 -17.43
N LEU A 99 5.14 9.03 -16.93
CA LEU A 99 6.07 10.12 -16.67
C LEU A 99 6.45 10.86 -17.96
N PRO A 100 6.47 12.20 -17.97
CA PRO A 100 7.02 12.97 -19.07
C PRO A 100 8.48 12.59 -19.35
N ALA A 101 8.89 12.74 -20.61
CA ALA A 101 10.27 12.47 -21.01
C ALA A 101 11.26 13.32 -20.20
N GLY A 102 12.37 12.72 -19.79
CA GLY A 102 13.39 13.40 -18.99
C GLY A 102 13.06 13.55 -17.50
N THR A 103 11.95 12.99 -17.02
CA THR A 103 11.62 12.99 -15.59
C THR A 103 12.71 12.27 -14.78
N THR A 104 13.24 12.95 -13.76
CA THR A 104 14.08 12.32 -12.74
C THR A 104 13.21 11.89 -11.57
N VAL A 105 13.34 10.62 -11.14
CA VAL A 105 12.66 10.12 -9.95
C VAL A 105 13.64 10.06 -8.78
N VAL A 106 13.21 10.54 -7.62
CA VAL A 106 13.95 10.45 -6.36
C VAL A 106 13.20 9.52 -5.43
N THR A 107 13.90 8.51 -4.90
CA THR A 107 13.32 7.53 -3.96
C THR A 107 14.35 7.13 -2.90
N PHE A 108 13.94 6.38 -1.87
CA PHE A 108 14.85 5.88 -0.83
C PHE A 108 15.17 4.39 -1.06
N ALA A 109 16.39 3.98 -0.67
CA ALA A 109 16.82 2.59 -0.80
C ALA A 109 16.02 1.61 0.08
N GLY A 110 15.26 2.11 1.05
CA GLY A 110 14.39 1.32 1.92
C GLY A 110 13.00 1.02 1.37
N GLU A 111 12.67 1.46 0.16
CA GLU A 111 11.36 1.24 -0.44
C GLU A 111 11.10 -0.24 -0.76
N HIS A 112 9.82 -0.62 -0.72
CA HIS A 112 9.37 -1.89 -1.29
C HIS A 112 9.73 -1.97 -2.78
N HIS A 113 10.03 -3.15 -3.31
CA HIS A 113 10.41 -3.34 -4.71
C HIS A 113 9.43 -2.72 -5.70
N ALA A 114 8.12 -2.67 -5.38
CA ALA A 114 7.11 -2.00 -6.21
C ALA A 114 7.37 -0.50 -6.38
N ASN A 115 7.97 0.16 -5.37
CA ASN A 115 8.32 1.57 -5.40
C ASN A 115 9.83 1.81 -5.60
N LEU A 116 10.59 0.78 -5.90
CA LEU A 116 12.03 0.84 -6.13
C LEU A 116 12.42 0.53 -7.57
N LEU A 117 11.68 -0.37 -8.23
CA LEU A 117 12.11 -0.97 -9.50
C LEU A 117 11.51 -0.34 -10.77
N PRO A 118 10.29 0.26 -10.78
CA PRO A 118 9.66 0.67 -12.02
C PRO A 118 10.25 1.96 -12.62
N TRP A 119 11.04 2.70 -11.85
CA TRP A 119 11.47 4.04 -12.23
C TRP A 119 12.52 4.05 -13.33
N PRO A 120 12.59 5.13 -14.15
CA PRO A 120 13.53 5.25 -15.26
C PRO A 120 14.99 5.10 -14.85
N ARG A 121 15.85 4.67 -15.77
CA ARG A 121 17.30 4.68 -15.56
C ARG A 121 17.78 6.11 -15.28
N GLY A 122 18.68 6.27 -14.30
CA GLY A 122 19.14 7.57 -13.84
C GLY A 122 18.33 8.17 -12.70
N SER A 123 17.33 7.45 -12.19
CA SER A 123 16.64 7.82 -10.94
C SER A 123 17.62 7.87 -9.77
N VAL A 124 17.41 8.84 -8.88
CA VAL A 124 18.23 9.05 -7.68
C VAL A 124 17.70 8.19 -6.55
N ARG A 125 18.57 7.38 -5.97
CA ARG A 125 18.22 6.53 -4.83
C ARG A 125 18.95 7.03 -3.59
N LEU A 126 18.22 7.63 -2.65
CA LEU A 126 18.75 8.13 -1.39
C LEU A 126 19.01 6.97 -0.42
N PRO A 127 20.01 7.07 0.45
CA PRO A 127 20.23 6.11 1.52
C PRO A 127 18.99 5.94 2.41
N VAL A 128 18.89 4.80 3.10
CA VAL A 128 17.88 4.60 4.15
C VAL A 128 18.21 5.57 5.30
N PRO A 129 17.30 6.48 5.69
CA PRO A 129 17.55 7.43 6.77
C PRO A 129 17.48 6.74 8.15
N ALA A 130 18.20 7.27 9.12
CA ALA A 130 18.17 6.78 10.49
C ALA A 130 16.99 7.35 11.30
N ASP A 131 16.41 8.47 10.86
CA ASP A 131 15.25 9.10 11.49
C ASP A 131 14.42 9.88 10.44
N PRO A 132 13.16 10.25 10.78
CA PRO A 132 12.31 11.03 9.88
C PRO A 132 12.89 12.38 9.47
N GLY A 133 13.63 13.06 10.37
CA GLY A 133 14.27 14.34 10.07
C GLY A 133 15.42 14.18 9.07
N GLU A 134 16.18 13.09 9.15
CA GLU A 134 17.21 12.77 8.14
C GLU A 134 16.57 12.50 6.78
N ALA A 135 15.43 11.82 6.70
CA ALA A 135 14.71 11.63 5.43
C ALA A 135 14.41 12.99 4.78
N VAL A 136 13.89 13.93 5.56
CA VAL A 136 13.56 15.29 5.09
C VAL A 136 14.81 16.03 4.62
N ARG A 137 15.90 16.01 5.41
CA ARG A 137 17.16 16.67 5.05
C ARG A 137 17.82 16.06 3.81
N ALA A 138 17.82 14.74 3.70
CA ALA A 138 18.38 14.04 2.54
C ALA A 138 17.63 14.36 1.25
N LEU A 139 16.30 14.41 1.32
CA LEU A 139 15.47 14.82 0.18
C LEU A 139 15.72 16.28 -0.20
N ASP A 140 15.77 17.19 0.76
CA ASP A 140 16.02 18.62 0.52
C ASP A 140 17.36 18.83 -0.18
N ALA A 141 18.42 18.20 0.30
CA ALA A 141 19.75 18.27 -0.30
C ALA A 141 19.77 17.72 -1.74
N ALA A 142 19.15 16.57 -1.97
CA ALA A 142 19.10 15.95 -3.29
C ALA A 142 18.32 16.81 -4.30
N LEU A 143 17.18 17.36 -3.92
CA LEU A 143 16.39 18.23 -4.80
C LEU A 143 17.10 19.57 -5.08
N ALA A 144 17.78 20.14 -4.09
CA ALA A 144 18.62 21.33 -4.28
C ALA A 144 19.76 21.06 -5.28
N GLU A 145 20.41 19.91 -5.21
CA GLU A 145 21.46 19.52 -6.14
C GLU A 145 20.90 19.30 -7.55
N LEU A 146 19.80 18.55 -7.68
CA LEU A 146 19.12 18.33 -8.96
C LEU A 146 18.74 19.66 -9.64
N ARG A 147 18.22 20.63 -8.88
CA ARG A 147 17.84 21.94 -9.45
C ARG A 147 19.04 22.79 -9.84
N ARG A 148 20.21 22.59 -9.22
CA ARG A 148 21.47 23.26 -9.65
C ARG A 148 22.10 22.60 -10.88
N ALA A 149 22.01 21.27 -10.98
CA ALA A 149 22.67 20.51 -12.05
C ALA A 149 21.80 20.32 -13.31
N ALA A 150 20.47 20.35 -13.18
CA ALA A 150 19.55 20.06 -14.28
C ALA A 150 19.25 21.27 -15.15
N GLN A 151 18.90 21.02 -16.43
CA GLN A 151 18.30 22.05 -17.28
C GLN A 151 16.99 22.55 -16.63
N PRO A 152 16.73 23.88 -16.64
CA PRO A 152 15.49 24.42 -16.11
C PRO A 152 14.26 23.76 -16.74
N GLY A 153 13.28 23.35 -15.90
CA GLY A 153 11.98 22.85 -16.38
C GLY A 153 11.85 21.32 -16.51
N LEU A 154 12.93 20.53 -16.31
CA LEU A 154 12.77 19.07 -16.32
C LEU A 154 11.92 18.60 -15.12
N PRO A 155 10.94 17.72 -15.35
CA PRO A 155 10.07 17.20 -14.28
C PRO A 155 10.88 16.38 -13.28
N VAL A 156 10.48 16.48 -12.00
CA VAL A 156 11.00 15.64 -10.92
C VAL A 156 9.81 15.01 -10.19
N LEU A 157 9.90 13.73 -9.93
CA LEU A 157 8.97 12.98 -9.09
C LEU A 157 9.70 12.45 -7.85
N VAL A 158 9.15 12.67 -6.68
CA VAL A 158 9.56 12.04 -5.43
C VAL A 158 8.64 10.86 -5.18
N ALA A 159 9.16 9.65 -5.03
CA ALA A 159 8.37 8.45 -4.80
C ALA A 159 8.71 7.86 -3.42
N VAL A 160 7.74 7.85 -2.51
CA VAL A 160 7.96 7.48 -1.11
C VAL A 160 6.85 6.60 -0.56
N THR A 161 7.20 5.71 0.40
CA THR A 161 6.20 4.95 1.16
C THR A 161 5.60 5.79 2.29
N GLY A 162 4.33 5.50 2.62
CA GLY A 162 3.67 6.09 3.79
C GLY A 162 4.00 5.37 5.09
N ALA A 163 4.24 4.04 5.00
CA ALA A 163 4.67 3.20 6.10
C ALA A 163 5.50 2.03 5.57
N SER A 164 6.56 1.68 6.29
CA SER A 164 7.45 0.58 5.91
C SER A 164 6.73 -0.76 6.01
N ASN A 165 6.79 -1.55 4.93
CA ASN A 165 6.29 -2.94 4.95
C ASN A 165 7.18 -3.90 5.76
N VAL A 166 8.37 -3.46 6.15
CA VAL A 166 9.30 -4.23 6.99
C VAL A 166 9.07 -3.91 8.46
N THR A 167 9.15 -2.65 8.84
CA THR A 167 9.17 -2.23 10.25
C THR A 167 7.87 -1.60 10.76
N GLY A 168 6.95 -1.30 9.85
CA GLY A 168 5.70 -0.59 10.16
C GLY A 168 5.88 0.91 10.44
N GLU A 169 7.09 1.42 10.47
CA GLU A 169 7.39 2.81 10.79
C GLU A 169 6.77 3.76 9.77
N ARG A 170 6.08 4.79 10.27
CA ARG A 170 5.44 5.80 9.44
C ARG A 170 6.46 6.83 8.98
N TRP A 171 6.38 7.17 7.70
CA TRP A 171 7.25 8.16 7.08
C TRP A 171 6.66 9.57 7.19
N PRO A 172 7.50 10.62 7.20
CA PRO A 172 7.07 12.02 7.34
C PRO A 172 6.54 12.57 6.01
N VAL A 173 5.46 11.99 5.48
CA VAL A 173 4.95 12.25 4.11
C VAL A 173 4.64 13.73 3.90
N ALA A 174 3.99 14.40 4.85
CA ALA A 174 3.63 15.82 4.71
C ALA A 174 4.86 16.74 4.66
N GLU A 175 5.92 16.40 5.42
CA GLU A 175 7.18 17.10 5.40
C GLU A 175 7.91 16.90 4.07
N LEU A 176 7.94 15.66 3.57
CA LEU A 176 8.53 15.32 2.28
C LEU A 176 7.76 15.99 1.12
N ALA A 177 6.44 16.06 1.19
CA ALA A 177 5.61 16.78 0.22
C ALA A 177 5.93 18.28 0.21
N ARG A 178 6.05 18.91 1.38
CA ARG A 178 6.48 20.31 1.47
C ARG A 178 7.85 20.56 0.86
N VAL A 179 8.80 19.65 1.07
CA VAL A 179 10.13 19.74 0.43
C VAL A 179 9.99 19.60 -1.08
N ALA A 180 9.29 18.57 -1.58
CA ALA A 180 9.07 18.39 -3.01
C ALA A 180 8.46 19.62 -3.66
N ARG A 181 7.42 20.18 -3.04
CA ARG A 181 6.73 21.39 -3.51
C ARG A 181 7.65 22.61 -3.62
N ARG A 182 8.56 22.82 -2.66
CA ARG A 182 9.54 23.92 -2.66
C ARG A 182 10.41 23.92 -3.92
N TYR A 183 10.74 22.74 -4.43
CA TYR A 183 11.55 22.57 -5.64
C TYR A 183 10.72 22.34 -6.90
N GLY A 184 9.39 22.51 -6.85
CA GLY A 184 8.51 22.24 -8.00
C GLY A 184 8.56 20.77 -8.44
N ALA A 185 8.86 19.84 -7.55
CA ALA A 185 8.77 18.41 -7.77
C ALA A 185 7.38 17.91 -7.41
N ARG A 186 6.92 16.86 -8.09
CA ARG A 186 5.72 16.10 -7.69
C ARG A 186 6.09 15.02 -6.71
N ILE A 187 5.08 14.54 -5.96
CA ILE A 187 5.25 13.44 -5.02
C ILE A 187 4.19 12.35 -5.25
N ALA A 188 4.67 11.09 -5.31
CA ALA A 188 3.85 9.89 -5.35
C ALA A 188 3.98 9.13 -4.03
N LEU A 189 2.86 8.81 -3.42
CA LEU A 189 2.76 8.06 -2.16
C LEU A 189 2.41 6.61 -2.44
N ASP A 190 3.30 5.68 -2.08
CA ASP A 190 2.93 4.28 -1.88
C ASP A 190 2.21 4.16 -0.53
N ALA A 191 0.88 4.09 -0.58
CA ALA A 191 0.03 3.97 0.60
C ALA A 191 -0.36 2.52 0.92
N ALA A 192 0.26 1.51 0.30
CA ALA A 192 -0.12 0.11 0.45
C ALA A 192 -0.14 -0.37 1.90
N GLN A 193 0.79 0.10 2.73
CA GLN A 193 0.83 -0.25 4.16
C GLN A 193 0.23 0.82 5.07
N LEU A 194 0.07 2.05 4.61
CA LEU A 194 -0.51 3.11 5.43
C LEU A 194 -2.04 3.08 5.41
N ALA A 195 -2.65 2.92 4.24
CA ALA A 195 -4.10 3.00 4.04
C ALA A 195 -4.94 2.02 4.89
N PRO A 196 -4.51 0.75 5.13
CA PRO A 196 -5.23 -0.17 6.01
C PRO A 196 -5.29 0.29 7.47
N HIS A 197 -4.31 1.07 7.92
CA HIS A 197 -4.07 1.36 9.34
C HIS A 197 -4.42 2.80 9.75
N ALA A 198 -4.35 3.75 8.81
CA ALA A 198 -4.56 5.16 9.09
C ALA A 198 -5.35 5.85 7.96
N PRO A 199 -6.07 6.93 8.25
CA PRO A 199 -6.61 7.78 7.21
C PRO A 199 -5.50 8.30 6.29
N VAL A 200 -5.77 8.26 4.98
CA VAL A 200 -4.90 8.82 3.95
C VAL A 200 -5.75 9.74 3.09
N ASP A 201 -5.43 11.02 3.11
CA ASP A 201 -6.09 12.04 2.32
C ASP A 201 -5.04 12.72 1.43
N LEU A 202 -5.20 12.54 0.13
CA LEU A 202 -4.27 13.00 -0.90
C LEU A 202 -4.14 14.53 -0.89
N LEU A 203 -5.27 15.23 -0.70
CA LEU A 203 -5.30 16.69 -0.65
C LEU A 203 -4.65 17.22 0.63
N ALA A 204 -5.00 16.64 1.79
CA ALA A 204 -4.45 17.05 3.09
C ALA A 204 -2.95 16.80 3.22
N LEU A 205 -2.45 15.71 2.61
CA LEU A 205 -1.01 15.38 2.58
C LEU A 205 -0.25 16.15 1.50
N ASP A 206 -0.94 16.91 0.64
CA ASP A 206 -0.38 17.62 -0.52
C ASP A 206 0.45 16.72 -1.44
N VAL A 207 0.00 15.48 -1.67
CA VAL A 207 0.62 14.55 -2.62
C VAL A 207 -0.07 14.63 -3.99
N ASP A 208 0.68 14.35 -5.05
CA ASP A 208 0.17 14.44 -6.43
C ASP A 208 -0.39 13.11 -6.93
N TYR A 209 0.16 11.99 -6.46
CA TYR A 209 -0.26 10.63 -6.80
C TYR A 209 -0.28 9.74 -5.57
N LEU A 210 -1.24 8.84 -5.53
CA LEU A 210 -1.42 7.83 -4.48
C LEU A 210 -1.62 6.47 -5.12
N ALA A 211 -0.91 5.44 -4.62
CA ALA A 211 -1.07 4.05 -5.07
C ALA A 211 -1.51 3.16 -3.91
N VAL A 212 -2.55 2.36 -4.12
CA VAL A 212 -3.12 1.45 -3.11
C VAL A 212 -3.37 0.05 -3.65
N SER A 213 -3.41 -0.92 -2.74
CA SER A 213 -3.76 -2.33 -3.01
C SER A 213 -4.99 -2.73 -2.24
N GLY A 214 -6.05 -3.13 -2.92
CA GLY A 214 -7.29 -3.58 -2.28
C GLY A 214 -7.10 -4.81 -1.39
N HIS A 215 -6.25 -5.77 -1.81
CA HIS A 215 -6.00 -6.98 -1.01
C HIS A 215 -5.34 -6.72 0.35
N LYS A 216 -4.69 -5.58 0.55
CA LYS A 216 -4.19 -5.15 1.86
C LYS A 216 -5.24 -4.34 2.62
N LEU A 217 -6.12 -3.67 1.88
CA LEU A 217 -7.27 -2.94 2.41
C LEU A 217 -8.53 -3.84 2.47
N TYR A 218 -8.38 -5.08 2.90
CA TYR A 218 -9.48 -6.04 3.15
C TYR A 218 -10.38 -6.37 1.95
N ALA A 219 -9.97 -6.05 0.70
CA ALA A 219 -10.69 -6.32 -0.55
C ALA A 219 -9.86 -7.22 -1.49
N PRO A 220 -9.84 -8.57 -1.31
CA PRO A 220 -8.91 -9.48 -1.97
C PRO A 220 -9.31 -9.85 -3.42
N PHE A 221 -10.10 -9.03 -4.12
CA PHE A 221 -10.64 -9.34 -5.44
C PHE A 221 -9.79 -8.80 -6.61
N GLY A 222 -8.49 -8.60 -6.39
CA GLY A 222 -7.53 -8.22 -7.44
C GLY A 222 -7.73 -6.82 -7.98
N ALA A 223 -8.13 -5.87 -7.14
CA ALA A 223 -8.17 -4.45 -7.45
C ALA A 223 -7.24 -3.64 -6.57
N GLY A 224 -6.72 -2.57 -7.12
CA GLY A 224 -6.03 -1.47 -6.48
C GLY A 224 -6.37 -0.20 -7.25
N ALA A 225 -5.74 0.91 -6.91
CA ALA A 225 -5.95 2.16 -7.63
C ALA A 225 -4.66 2.99 -7.68
N LEU A 226 -4.52 3.72 -8.80
CA LEU A 226 -3.70 4.91 -8.91
C LEU A 226 -4.64 6.12 -8.88
N ILE A 227 -4.42 7.04 -7.96
CA ILE A 227 -5.24 8.24 -7.79
C ILE A 227 -4.31 9.46 -7.91
N GLY A 228 -4.69 10.45 -8.70
CA GLY A 228 -3.90 11.68 -8.77
C GLY A 228 -4.07 12.47 -10.07
N ARG A 229 -3.19 13.43 -10.26
CA ARG A 229 -3.30 14.47 -11.29
C ARG A 229 -3.42 13.91 -12.70
N ALA A 230 -4.39 14.44 -13.43
CA ALA A 230 -4.75 14.00 -14.76
C ALA A 230 -3.70 14.31 -15.84
N ASP A 231 -3.01 15.42 -15.74
CA ASP A 231 -2.21 15.98 -16.85
C ASP A 231 -1.11 15.06 -17.40
N TRP A 232 -0.31 14.40 -16.53
CA TRP A 232 0.68 13.42 -16.98
C TRP A 232 0.01 12.15 -17.50
N LEU A 233 -1.08 11.74 -16.86
CA LEU A 233 -1.85 10.55 -17.25
C LEU A 233 -2.50 10.75 -18.63
N ASP A 234 -3.13 11.90 -18.86
CA ASP A 234 -3.78 12.22 -20.14
C ASP A 234 -2.79 12.45 -21.29
N ALA A 235 -1.60 12.94 -20.98
CA ALA A 235 -0.54 13.12 -21.99
C ALA A 235 0.15 11.81 -22.39
N ALA A 236 0.09 10.79 -21.54
CA ALA A 236 0.79 9.52 -21.76
C ALA A 236 0.09 8.64 -22.79
N GLN A 237 0.86 7.72 -23.39
CA GLN A 237 0.29 6.59 -24.12
C GLN A 237 -0.47 5.68 -23.13
N PRO A 238 -1.49 4.95 -23.59
CA PRO A 238 -2.18 3.98 -22.73
C PRO A 238 -1.21 3.02 -22.06
N TYR A 239 -1.46 2.72 -20.79
CA TYR A 239 -0.68 1.69 -20.09
C TYR A 239 -0.81 0.32 -20.76
N LEU A 240 -2.04 -0.04 -21.15
CA LEU A 240 -2.36 -1.23 -21.93
C LEU A 240 -3.13 -0.80 -23.19
N ALA A 241 -2.47 -0.91 -24.36
CA ALA A 241 -3.12 -0.63 -25.63
C ALA A 241 -4.11 -1.75 -25.97
N GLY A 242 -5.37 -1.38 -26.20
CA GLY A 242 -6.42 -2.36 -26.53
C GLY A 242 -7.80 -1.76 -26.54
N GLY A 243 -8.78 -2.63 -26.71
CA GLY A 243 -10.19 -2.23 -26.63
C GLY A 243 -10.51 -1.63 -25.26
N GLY A 244 -11.26 -0.55 -25.21
CA GLY A 244 -11.55 0.24 -24.01
C GLY A 244 -10.65 1.44 -23.85
N ALA A 245 -9.36 1.29 -24.10
CA ALA A 245 -8.40 2.39 -24.11
C ALA A 245 -8.47 3.25 -25.39
N THR A 246 -9.22 2.84 -26.42
CA THR A 246 -9.35 3.53 -27.70
C THR A 246 -10.72 4.19 -27.86
N ALA A 247 -10.73 5.44 -28.36
CA ALA A 247 -11.93 6.11 -28.83
C ALA A 247 -12.19 5.78 -30.31
N ARG A 248 -11.14 5.72 -31.15
CA ARG A 248 -11.24 5.39 -32.57
C ARG A 248 -9.97 4.70 -33.07
N VAL A 249 -10.15 3.71 -33.94
CA VAL A 249 -9.06 3.09 -34.72
C VAL A 249 -9.45 3.13 -36.17
N GLY A 250 -8.61 3.72 -37.03
CA GLY A 250 -8.75 3.72 -38.50
C GLY A 250 -8.06 2.51 -39.11
N ALA A 251 -8.05 2.47 -40.46
CA ALA A 251 -7.42 1.39 -41.21
C ALA A 251 -5.87 1.50 -41.25
N GLY A 252 -5.33 2.70 -41.11
CA GLY A 252 -3.89 2.93 -41.06
C GLY A 252 -3.29 2.74 -39.66
N THR A 253 -2.04 2.29 -39.61
CA THR A 253 -1.33 2.00 -38.34
C THR A 253 -1.17 3.22 -37.41
N HIS A 254 -1.30 4.43 -37.92
CA HIS A 254 -1.19 5.69 -37.18
C HIS A 254 -2.53 6.38 -36.91
N GLU A 255 -3.64 5.79 -37.37
CA GLU A 255 -4.98 6.36 -37.21
C GLU A 255 -5.64 5.90 -35.91
N ILE A 256 -4.99 6.19 -34.80
CA ILE A 256 -5.48 5.82 -33.46
C ILE A 256 -5.78 7.08 -32.69
N THR A 257 -7.01 7.14 -32.16
CA THR A 257 -7.39 8.12 -31.13
C THR A 257 -7.64 7.38 -29.82
N TRP A 258 -6.88 7.72 -28.79
CA TRP A 258 -7.03 7.11 -27.49
C TRP A 258 -8.22 7.69 -26.72
N ALA A 259 -8.78 6.91 -25.83
CA ALA A 259 -9.79 7.38 -24.88
C ALA A 259 -9.21 8.49 -23.98
N VAL A 260 -10.09 9.27 -23.38
CA VAL A 260 -9.73 10.32 -22.41
C VAL A 260 -9.98 9.82 -20.98
N GLY A 261 -9.28 10.43 -20.03
CA GLY A 261 -9.45 10.13 -18.61
C GLY A 261 -9.03 8.70 -18.24
N PRO A 262 -9.60 8.13 -17.16
CA PRO A 262 -9.22 6.81 -16.65
C PRO A 262 -9.33 5.69 -17.67
N ALA A 263 -10.31 5.74 -18.58
CA ALA A 263 -10.51 4.73 -19.62
C ALA A 263 -9.29 4.53 -20.52
N ARG A 264 -8.45 5.56 -20.71
CA ARG A 264 -7.18 5.47 -21.46
C ARG A 264 -6.26 4.39 -20.90
N HIS A 265 -6.26 4.17 -19.60
CA HIS A 265 -5.36 3.27 -18.92
C HIS A 265 -6.00 1.96 -18.44
N GLU A 266 -7.31 1.84 -18.58
CA GLU A 266 -8.10 0.66 -18.21
C GLU A 266 -8.47 -0.17 -19.46
N GLY A 267 -7.45 -0.61 -20.22
CA GLY A 267 -7.65 -1.43 -21.43
C GLY A 267 -8.24 -2.79 -21.12
N GLY A 268 -9.17 -3.26 -21.97
CA GLY A 268 -9.85 -4.55 -21.82
C GLY A 268 -11.16 -4.45 -21.06
N THR A 269 -11.63 -5.57 -20.51
CA THR A 269 -12.79 -5.61 -19.60
C THR A 269 -12.31 -5.30 -18.18
N PRO A 270 -12.85 -4.26 -17.54
CA PRO A 270 -12.38 -3.87 -16.21
C PRO A 270 -12.80 -4.89 -15.14
N ASN A 271 -12.03 -4.93 -14.04
CA ASN A 271 -12.34 -5.76 -12.88
C ASN A 271 -13.47 -5.12 -12.04
N LEU A 272 -14.72 -5.26 -12.51
CA LEU A 272 -15.90 -4.72 -11.85
C LEU A 272 -16.04 -5.19 -10.40
N LEU A 273 -15.88 -6.50 -10.16
CA LEU A 273 -16.08 -7.07 -8.84
C LEU A 273 -15.03 -6.58 -7.84
N GLY A 274 -13.78 -6.48 -8.30
CA GLY A 274 -12.70 -5.94 -7.49
C GLY A 274 -12.88 -4.46 -7.16
N ALA A 275 -13.34 -3.64 -8.12
CA ALA A 275 -13.62 -2.23 -7.91
C ALA A 275 -14.74 -2.02 -6.89
N VAL A 276 -15.85 -2.77 -7.03
CA VAL A 276 -16.99 -2.72 -6.09
C VAL A 276 -16.60 -3.19 -4.70
N ALA A 277 -15.81 -4.27 -4.60
CA ALA A 277 -15.30 -4.76 -3.32
C ALA A 277 -14.41 -3.71 -2.62
N LEU A 278 -13.51 -3.05 -3.37
CA LEU A 278 -12.66 -2.00 -2.83
C LEU A 278 -13.49 -0.80 -2.34
N ALA A 279 -14.46 -0.37 -3.12
CA ALA A 279 -15.36 0.72 -2.74
C ALA A 279 -16.18 0.38 -1.49
N ALA A 280 -16.71 -0.84 -1.38
CA ALA A 280 -17.47 -1.28 -0.22
C ALA A 280 -16.63 -1.24 1.08
N VAL A 281 -15.34 -1.56 0.99
CA VAL A 281 -14.43 -1.41 2.15
C VAL A 281 -14.15 0.06 2.44
N CYS A 282 -13.96 0.89 1.43
CA CYS A 282 -13.77 2.33 1.62
C CYS A 282 -14.98 2.95 2.34
N ASP A 283 -16.21 2.64 1.90
CA ASP A 283 -17.45 3.10 2.56
C ASP A 283 -17.54 2.60 4.01
N ALA A 284 -17.27 1.31 4.24
CA ALA A 284 -17.32 0.74 5.58
C ALA A 284 -16.29 1.37 6.54
N LEU A 285 -15.06 1.64 6.05
CA LEU A 285 -14.02 2.32 6.82
C LEU A 285 -14.37 3.80 7.05
N ALA A 286 -14.98 4.49 6.10
CA ALA A 286 -15.43 5.86 6.26
C ALA A 286 -16.54 5.99 7.32
N GLY A 287 -17.40 4.98 7.43
CA GLY A 287 -18.44 4.89 8.45
C GLY A 287 -17.98 4.41 9.84
N THR A 288 -16.69 4.06 10.00
CA THR A 288 -16.15 3.52 11.26
C THR A 288 -15.34 4.56 12.02
N ASP A 289 -15.37 4.51 13.35
CA ASP A 289 -14.48 5.32 14.20
C ASP A 289 -13.01 4.90 14.01
N ARG A 290 -12.31 5.62 13.13
CA ARG A 290 -10.91 5.38 12.81
C ARG A 290 -9.97 5.64 13.98
N THR A 291 -10.37 6.49 14.93
CA THR A 291 -9.59 6.77 16.15
C THR A 291 -9.62 5.55 17.08
N ALA A 292 -10.79 4.99 17.33
CA ALA A 292 -10.93 3.78 18.14
C ALA A 292 -10.20 2.58 17.51
N LEU A 293 -10.24 2.44 16.18
CA LEU A 293 -9.46 1.40 15.48
C LEU A 293 -7.96 1.59 15.66
N HIS A 294 -7.48 2.81 15.53
CA HIS A 294 -6.07 3.15 15.72
C HIS A 294 -5.62 2.87 17.16
N GLU A 295 -6.36 3.32 18.15
CA GLU A 295 -6.04 3.06 19.56
C GLU A 295 -6.00 1.57 19.89
N ARG A 296 -6.95 0.79 19.33
CA ARG A 296 -6.96 -0.67 19.48
C ARG A 296 -5.70 -1.29 18.87
N GLU A 297 -5.33 -0.88 17.66
CA GLU A 297 -4.13 -1.36 16.99
C GLU A 297 -2.87 -1.00 17.79
N GLN A 298 -2.76 0.22 18.30
CA GLN A 298 -1.61 0.64 19.10
C GLN A 298 -1.48 -0.15 20.41
N ARG A 299 -2.59 -0.52 21.07
CA ARG A 299 -2.55 -1.42 22.24
C ARG A 299 -2.01 -2.81 21.87
N LEU A 300 -2.48 -3.40 20.76
CA LEU A 300 -1.98 -4.70 20.31
C LEU A 300 -0.52 -4.64 19.86
N LEU A 301 -0.12 -3.56 19.21
CA LEU A 301 1.26 -3.33 18.77
C LEU A 301 2.21 -3.17 19.95
N ALA A 302 1.83 -2.38 20.97
CA ALA A 302 2.59 -2.24 22.21
C ALA A 302 2.78 -3.60 22.89
N ARG A 303 1.68 -4.35 23.09
CA ARG A 303 1.72 -5.70 23.67
C ARG A 303 2.67 -6.64 22.93
N LEU A 304 2.63 -6.63 21.60
CA LEU A 304 3.51 -7.45 20.77
C LEU A 304 4.99 -7.05 20.95
N ARG A 305 5.28 -5.76 20.89
CA ARG A 305 6.66 -5.25 21.00
C ARG A 305 7.25 -5.44 22.40
N ASP A 306 6.48 -5.17 23.43
CA ASP A 306 6.90 -5.38 24.82
C ASP A 306 7.16 -6.88 25.08
N GLY A 307 6.29 -7.75 24.56
CA GLY A 307 6.49 -9.19 24.65
C GLY A 307 7.74 -9.68 23.90
N ILE A 308 8.00 -9.17 22.70
CA ILE A 308 9.23 -9.46 21.94
C ILE A 308 10.45 -8.96 22.72
N ALA A 309 10.42 -7.75 23.27
CA ALA A 309 11.53 -7.18 24.04
C ALA A 309 11.85 -7.99 25.31
N ALA A 310 10.87 -8.71 25.87
CA ALA A 310 11.05 -9.60 27.02
C ALA A 310 11.71 -10.95 26.64
N LEU A 311 11.88 -11.27 25.35
CA LEU A 311 12.47 -12.52 24.88
C LEU A 311 13.93 -12.27 24.42
N PRO A 312 14.97 -12.66 25.21
CA PRO A 312 16.37 -12.29 24.94
C PRO A 312 16.92 -12.85 23.60
N HIS A 313 16.31 -13.91 23.08
CA HIS A 313 16.69 -14.55 21.81
C HIS A 313 15.95 -13.97 20.60
N VAL A 314 15.02 -13.03 20.79
CA VAL A 314 14.27 -12.37 19.72
C VAL A 314 14.73 -10.92 19.58
N VAL A 315 15.14 -10.52 18.38
CA VAL A 315 15.68 -9.18 18.12
C VAL A 315 14.79 -8.43 17.13
N GLU A 316 14.15 -7.36 17.59
CA GLU A 316 13.32 -6.49 16.72
C GLU A 316 14.17 -5.74 15.69
N LEU A 317 13.68 -5.69 14.45
CA LEU A 317 14.23 -4.85 13.37
C LEU A 317 13.53 -3.49 13.39
N ARG A 318 14.32 -2.42 13.26
CA ARG A 318 13.81 -1.04 13.22
C ARG A 318 14.70 -0.14 12.38
N THR A 319 14.10 0.78 11.64
CA THR A 319 14.78 1.81 10.86
C THR A 319 15.00 3.05 11.70
N PHE A 320 13.93 3.52 12.33
CA PHE A 320 13.90 4.72 13.18
C PHE A 320 14.05 4.35 14.66
N GLY A 321 13.94 5.31 15.51
CA GLY A 321 14.02 5.10 16.97
C GLY A 321 12.86 4.23 17.51
N PRO A 322 12.99 3.72 18.75
CA PRO A 322 11.98 2.85 19.34
C PRO A 322 10.60 3.52 19.48
N GLU A 323 10.58 4.84 19.64
CA GLU A 323 9.35 5.64 19.82
C GLU A 323 8.76 6.14 18.50
N ALA A 324 9.32 5.75 17.34
CA ALA A 324 8.80 6.17 16.05
C ALA A 324 7.37 5.66 15.84
N PRO A 325 6.43 6.51 15.37
CA PRO A 325 5.06 6.09 15.09
C PRO A 325 5.03 4.92 14.09
N ARG A 326 4.18 3.93 14.35
CA ARG A 326 4.09 2.70 13.54
C ARG A 326 2.65 2.30 13.26
N VAL A 327 2.50 1.57 12.19
CA VAL A 327 1.34 0.73 11.92
C VAL A 327 1.58 -0.69 12.48
N GLY A 328 0.55 -1.50 12.51
CA GLY A 328 0.55 -2.84 13.12
C GLY A 328 1.50 -3.86 12.51
N ILE A 329 2.77 -3.54 12.31
CA ILE A 329 3.80 -4.39 11.70
C ILE A 329 5.05 -4.41 12.57
N VAL A 330 5.55 -5.62 12.89
CA VAL A 330 6.81 -5.83 13.61
C VAL A 330 7.61 -6.91 12.90
N SER A 331 8.84 -6.59 12.48
CA SER A 331 9.79 -7.59 12.02
C SER A 331 10.85 -7.88 13.07
N PHE A 332 11.24 -9.13 13.15
CA PHE A 332 12.21 -9.60 14.14
C PHE A 332 12.99 -10.81 13.62
N ALA A 333 14.12 -11.10 14.24
CA ALA A 333 14.91 -12.30 14.03
C ALA A 333 14.95 -13.13 15.31
N VAL A 334 14.92 -14.45 15.20
CA VAL A 334 15.11 -15.38 16.32
C VAL A 334 16.54 -15.93 16.24
N ALA A 335 17.34 -15.64 17.25
CA ALA A 335 18.75 -16.01 17.26
C ALA A 335 18.95 -17.53 17.29
N GLY A 336 19.86 -18.03 16.48
CA GLY A 336 20.15 -19.46 16.36
C GLY A 336 19.15 -20.24 15.47
N TRP A 337 18.13 -19.59 14.92
CA TRP A 337 17.08 -20.23 14.15
C TRP A 337 16.92 -19.63 12.76
N ASP A 338 16.71 -20.45 11.74
CA ASP A 338 16.29 -19.98 10.42
C ASP A 338 14.84 -19.46 10.45
N SER A 339 14.58 -18.35 9.76
CA SER A 339 13.25 -17.71 9.81
C SER A 339 12.15 -18.58 9.18
N ALA A 340 12.47 -19.36 8.14
CA ALA A 340 11.49 -20.24 7.50
C ALA A 340 11.17 -21.44 8.40
N GLU A 341 12.15 -21.97 9.15
CA GLU A 341 11.92 -23.03 10.13
C GLU A 341 11.01 -22.56 11.27
N VAL A 342 11.27 -21.37 11.82
CA VAL A 342 10.40 -20.79 12.86
C VAL A 342 8.99 -20.56 12.33
N ALA A 343 8.84 -19.99 11.12
CA ALA A 343 7.52 -19.78 10.52
C ALA A 343 6.76 -21.09 10.29
N ALA A 344 7.43 -22.12 9.80
CA ALA A 344 6.85 -23.45 9.60
C ALA A 344 6.41 -24.10 10.93
N GLU A 345 7.21 -23.94 11.97
CA GLU A 345 6.89 -24.48 13.31
C GLU A 345 5.69 -23.74 13.96
N LEU A 346 5.65 -22.41 13.85
CA LEU A 346 4.51 -21.60 14.29
C LEU A 346 3.22 -22.03 13.59
N ALA A 347 3.28 -22.25 12.28
CA ALA A 347 2.11 -22.70 11.52
C ALA A 347 1.68 -24.12 11.92
N ARG A 348 2.64 -25.06 11.98
CA ARG A 348 2.36 -26.48 12.21
C ARG A 348 1.87 -26.80 13.63
N ARG A 349 2.47 -26.21 14.67
CA ARG A 349 2.15 -26.53 16.07
C ARG A 349 1.15 -25.56 16.71
N HIS A 350 1.12 -24.32 16.23
CA HIS A 350 0.37 -23.27 16.90
C HIS A 350 -0.75 -22.69 16.06
N ALA A 351 -0.89 -23.11 14.78
CA ALA A 351 -1.82 -22.55 13.81
C ALA A 351 -1.66 -21.02 13.66
N ILE A 352 -0.39 -20.53 13.67
CA ILE A 352 -0.06 -19.12 13.58
C ILE A 352 0.66 -18.85 12.25
N GLY A 353 0.03 -18.05 11.38
CA GLY A 353 0.63 -17.57 10.14
C GLY A 353 1.38 -16.26 10.35
N VAL A 354 2.68 -16.25 10.06
CA VAL A 354 3.55 -15.07 9.97
C VAL A 354 4.30 -15.07 8.64
N ARG A 355 4.93 -13.98 8.28
CA ARG A 355 5.78 -13.90 7.08
C ARG A 355 7.24 -14.11 7.45
N ASP A 356 7.97 -14.86 6.60
CA ASP A 356 9.42 -15.00 6.66
C ASP A 356 10.11 -14.42 5.42
N GLY A 357 11.42 -14.18 5.48
CA GLY A 357 12.26 -13.74 4.37
C GLY A 357 12.73 -12.29 4.44
N LEU A 358 12.76 -11.61 3.27
CA LEU A 358 13.25 -10.24 3.10
C LEU A 358 12.13 -9.27 2.61
N PHE A 359 10.89 -9.71 2.61
CA PHE A 359 9.64 -8.92 2.45
C PHE A 359 9.59 -8.03 1.20
N CYS A 360 10.22 -8.43 0.08
CA CYS A 360 10.37 -7.62 -1.13
C CYS A 360 10.95 -6.21 -0.86
N ALA A 361 11.83 -6.10 0.15
CA ALA A 361 12.59 -4.91 0.51
C ALA A 361 14.02 -5.32 0.91
N HIS A 362 14.68 -6.09 0.04
CA HIS A 362 15.94 -6.76 0.33
C HIS A 362 17.03 -5.82 0.88
N PRO A 363 17.29 -4.64 0.27
CA PRO A 363 18.33 -3.75 0.77
C PRO A 363 18.05 -3.28 2.21
N LEU A 364 16.78 -2.97 2.51
CA LEU A 364 16.37 -2.55 3.85
C LEU A 364 16.50 -3.70 4.84
N ALA A 365 15.90 -4.84 4.56
CA ALA A 365 15.87 -5.98 5.48
C ALA A 365 17.29 -6.48 5.82
N GLN A 366 18.19 -6.59 4.83
CA GLN A 366 19.59 -6.98 5.03
C GLN A 366 20.35 -5.97 5.91
N ARG A 367 20.19 -4.67 5.64
CA ARG A 367 20.78 -3.62 6.48
C ARG A 367 20.29 -3.73 7.93
N LEU A 368 18.98 -3.86 8.13
CA LEU A 368 18.38 -3.91 9.48
C LEU A 368 18.81 -5.16 10.26
N LEU A 369 18.98 -6.31 9.60
CA LEU A 369 19.53 -7.52 10.21
C LEU A 369 20.97 -7.29 10.68
N THR A 370 21.81 -6.65 9.86
CA THR A 370 23.19 -6.29 10.24
C THR A 370 23.23 -5.34 11.40
N GLU A 371 22.38 -4.31 11.39
CA GLU A 371 22.27 -3.34 12.48
C GLU A 371 21.72 -3.98 13.77
N ALA A 372 20.76 -4.89 13.64
CA ALA A 372 20.21 -5.66 14.76
C ALA A 372 21.27 -6.56 15.41
N ALA A 373 22.09 -7.25 14.60
CA ALA A 373 23.22 -8.05 15.09
C ALA A 373 24.22 -7.20 15.86
N THR A 374 24.58 -6.04 15.32
CA THR A 374 25.51 -5.08 15.98
C THR A 374 24.92 -4.56 17.28
N ARG A 375 23.67 -4.12 17.28
CA ARG A 375 22.98 -3.54 18.43
C ARG A 375 22.78 -4.55 19.58
N SER A 376 22.46 -5.79 19.24
CA SER A 376 22.24 -6.87 20.23
C SER A 376 23.53 -7.57 20.67
N GLY A 377 24.66 -7.36 19.97
CA GLY A 377 25.90 -8.10 20.17
C GLY A 377 25.84 -9.56 19.73
N ARG A 378 24.79 -9.98 19.00
CA ARG A 378 24.57 -11.37 18.57
C ARG A 378 25.21 -11.64 17.22
N ARG A 379 25.84 -12.78 17.09
CA ARG A 379 26.46 -13.27 15.86
C ARG A 379 25.67 -14.39 15.19
N ASP A 380 24.62 -14.85 15.83
CA ASP A 380 23.78 -15.98 15.48
C ASP A 380 22.42 -15.57 14.91
N LEU A 381 22.27 -14.30 14.47
CA LEU A 381 21.07 -13.89 13.76
C LEU A 381 21.06 -14.46 12.33
N PRO A 382 19.89 -14.97 11.86
CA PRO A 382 19.75 -15.49 10.50
C PRO A 382 19.85 -14.39 9.45
N PRO A 383 20.11 -14.73 8.16
CA PRO A 383 20.16 -13.75 7.06
C PRO A 383 18.78 -13.26 6.59
N THR A 384 17.72 -13.80 7.16
CA THR A 384 16.32 -13.47 6.89
C THR A 384 15.57 -13.19 8.19
N ALA A 385 14.40 -12.62 8.11
CA ALA A 385 13.62 -12.23 9.28
C ALA A 385 12.21 -12.80 9.25
N LEU A 386 11.55 -12.74 10.40
CA LEU A 386 10.11 -12.94 10.56
C LEU A 386 9.42 -11.59 10.63
N ARG A 387 8.16 -11.56 10.18
CA ARG A 387 7.31 -10.38 10.31
C ARG A 387 5.94 -10.81 10.79
N ALA A 388 5.55 -10.32 11.96
CA ALA A 388 4.19 -10.37 12.45
C ALA A 388 3.47 -9.06 12.11
N SER A 389 2.27 -9.15 11.58
CA SER A 389 1.45 -7.98 11.26
C SER A 389 0.01 -8.21 11.71
N ILE A 390 -0.52 -7.23 12.40
CA ILE A 390 -1.86 -7.21 12.99
C ILE A 390 -2.81 -6.33 12.17
N GLY A 391 -4.10 -6.61 12.29
CA GLY A 391 -5.14 -5.84 11.63
C GLY A 391 -6.50 -5.99 12.34
N LEU A 392 -7.58 -5.71 11.62
CA LEU A 392 -8.93 -5.64 12.20
C LEU A 392 -9.38 -6.90 12.92
N GLY A 393 -9.00 -8.09 12.44
CA GLY A 393 -9.35 -9.37 13.07
C GLY A 393 -8.38 -9.84 14.15
N SER A 394 -7.29 -9.13 14.41
CA SER A 394 -6.32 -9.54 15.43
C SER A 394 -6.82 -9.25 16.85
N THR A 395 -6.46 -10.10 17.80
CA THR A 395 -6.85 -9.98 19.22
C THR A 395 -5.62 -10.06 20.14
N GLU A 396 -5.78 -9.67 21.41
CA GLU A 396 -4.73 -9.85 22.42
C GLU A 396 -4.34 -11.33 22.55
N GLN A 397 -5.31 -12.24 22.51
CA GLN A 397 -5.05 -13.68 22.57
C GLN A 397 -4.17 -14.16 21.40
N HIS A 398 -4.34 -13.59 20.19
CA HIS A 398 -3.49 -13.92 19.04
C HIS A 398 -2.04 -13.50 19.31
N VAL A 399 -1.84 -12.31 19.88
CA VAL A 399 -0.52 -11.79 20.26
C VAL A 399 0.11 -12.67 21.34
N ASP A 400 -0.66 -12.99 22.40
CA ASP A 400 -0.16 -13.81 23.51
C ASP A 400 0.26 -15.21 23.07
N ARG A 401 -0.51 -15.83 22.18
CA ARG A 401 -0.17 -17.14 21.61
C ARG A 401 1.11 -17.07 20.78
N LEU A 402 1.32 -16.02 19.97
CA LEU A 402 2.58 -15.83 19.25
C LEU A 402 3.75 -15.68 20.23
N LEU A 403 3.64 -14.84 21.26
CA LEU A 403 4.70 -14.62 22.24
C LEU A 403 5.04 -15.90 23.01
N SER A 404 4.01 -16.65 23.42
CA SER A 404 4.18 -17.94 24.10
C SER A 404 4.87 -18.97 23.20
N ALA A 405 4.52 -19.00 21.92
CA ALA A 405 5.18 -19.89 20.95
C ALA A 405 6.63 -19.45 20.69
N LEU A 406 6.92 -18.15 20.55
CA LEU A 406 8.29 -17.64 20.37
C LEU A 406 9.19 -17.95 21.57
N ALA A 407 8.65 -17.97 22.80
CA ALA A 407 9.41 -18.33 24.01
C ALA A 407 9.96 -19.77 23.97
N THR A 408 9.41 -20.66 23.14
CA THR A 408 9.89 -22.06 23.03
C THR A 408 11.15 -22.23 22.17
N PHE A 409 11.61 -21.17 21.50
CA PHE A 409 12.82 -21.17 20.68
C PHE A 409 14.06 -20.65 21.44
N ALA A 410 13.99 -20.50 22.76
CA ALA A 410 15.07 -20.04 23.63
C ALA A 410 16.23 -21.03 23.71
#